data_4ce7d8518115e5907a5c7f80c15f5983
#
_entry.id   4ce7d8518115e5907a5c7f80c15f5983
#
_cell.length_a   1.000
_cell.length_b   1.000
_cell.length_c   1.000
_cell.angle_alpha   90.00
_cell.angle_beta   90.00
_cell.angle_gamma   90.00
#
_symmetry.space_group_name_H-M   'P 1'
#
loop_
_entity.id
_entity.type
_entity.pdbx_description
1 polymer ?
#
loop_
_entity_poly.entity_id
_entity_poly.type
_entity_poly.pdbx_seq_one_letter_code
_entity_poly.pdbx_strand_id
1 'polypeptide(L)'
;MMKIGLDVGSTTIKCVVLDENEQICFESYERHYSQITEKMAALLTKIKNEVVKKQPVQLAVSGSAGMGIAQECNFPFVQEVYATRTATKKLIPNADVIIELGGEDAKILFVSGSMEVRMNGSCAGGTGAFIDQMSTLLHLSPEELNNI
;
A
#
# COMPACT_ATOMS: atom_id res chain seq x y z
N MET A 1 2.45 21.95 4.95
CA MET A 1 1.19 21.16 5.07
C MET A 1 1.53 19.70 4.94
N MET A 2 1.10 18.88 5.91
CA MET A 2 1.38 17.43 5.90
C MET A 2 0.56 16.69 4.84
N LYS A 3 1.09 15.58 4.33
CA LYS A 3 0.42 14.74 3.32
C LYS A 3 0.26 13.33 3.88
N ILE A 4 -0.95 12.78 3.78
CA ILE A 4 -1.28 11.42 4.21
C ILE A 4 -1.63 10.59 2.98
N GLY A 5 -0.90 9.51 2.76
CA GLY A 5 -1.22 8.48 1.76
C GLY A 5 -1.71 7.22 2.45
N LEU A 6 -2.87 6.72 2.03
CA LEU A 6 -3.45 5.45 2.47
C LEU A 6 -3.51 4.50 1.29
N ASP A 7 -2.97 3.31 1.44
CA ASP A 7 -3.14 2.21 0.50
C ASP A 7 -3.96 1.10 1.18
N VAL A 8 -5.20 0.93 0.71
CA VAL A 8 -6.13 -0.05 1.25
C VAL A 8 -6.25 -1.20 0.25
N GLY A 9 -5.42 -2.20 0.44
CA GLY A 9 -5.42 -3.41 -0.39
C GLY A 9 -6.43 -4.46 0.07
N SER A 10 -6.44 -5.61 -0.59
CA SER A 10 -7.33 -6.74 -0.26
C SER A 10 -7.06 -7.34 1.12
N THR A 11 -5.83 -7.29 1.61
CA THR A 11 -5.42 -7.93 2.87
C THR A 11 -4.83 -6.96 3.89
N THR A 12 -4.30 -5.83 3.44
CA THR A 12 -3.51 -4.90 4.27
C THR A 12 -3.93 -3.45 4.09
N ILE A 13 -3.73 -2.66 5.14
CA ILE A 13 -3.76 -1.20 5.11
C ILE A 13 -2.34 -0.69 5.34
N LYS A 14 -1.89 0.18 4.47
CA LYS A 14 -0.61 0.86 4.59
C LYS A 14 -0.86 2.36 4.67
N CYS A 15 -0.05 3.04 5.45
CA CYS A 15 -0.11 4.48 5.58
C CYS A 15 1.28 5.07 5.61
N VAL A 16 1.43 6.20 4.91
CA VAL A 16 2.62 7.05 5.02
C VAL A 16 2.18 8.48 5.27
N VAL A 17 2.80 9.15 6.22
CA VAL A 17 2.63 10.58 6.45
C VAL A 17 3.94 11.29 6.12
N LEU A 18 3.85 12.27 5.23
CA LEU A 18 4.95 13.14 4.89
C LEU A 18 4.78 14.49 5.58
N ASP A 19 5.86 15.02 6.10
CA ASP A 19 5.91 16.39 6.62
C ASP A 19 5.92 17.44 5.49
N GLU A 20 6.06 18.70 5.84
CA GLU A 20 6.10 19.82 4.88
C GLU A 20 7.36 19.84 3.99
N ASN A 21 8.40 19.12 4.40
CA ASN A 21 9.65 18.93 3.63
C ASN A 21 9.62 17.63 2.81
N GLU A 22 8.46 16.95 2.75
CA GLU A 22 8.26 15.65 2.08
C GLU A 22 9.11 14.51 2.68
N GLN A 23 9.48 14.62 3.97
CA GLN A 23 10.13 13.55 4.70
C GLN A 23 9.08 12.66 5.38
N ILE A 24 9.33 11.35 5.42
CA ILE A 24 8.46 10.40 6.11
C ILE A 24 8.57 10.65 7.60
N CYS A 25 7.46 11.05 8.24
CA CYS A 25 7.38 11.23 9.69
C CYS A 25 6.51 10.18 10.40
N PHE A 26 5.79 9.38 9.64
CA PHE A 26 5.04 8.22 10.14
C PHE A 26 4.83 7.23 9.01
N GLU A 27 4.91 5.94 9.35
CA GLU A 27 4.54 4.84 8.46
C GLU A 27 3.87 3.71 9.25
N SER A 28 2.98 2.97 8.58
CA SER A 28 2.30 1.79 9.14
C SER A 28 1.98 0.81 8.02
N TYR A 29 2.11 -0.47 8.34
CA TYR A 29 1.75 -1.59 7.50
C TYR A 29 1.04 -2.63 8.37
N GLU A 30 -0.27 -2.81 8.18
CA GLU A 30 -1.08 -3.65 9.05
C GLU A 30 -2.03 -4.55 8.24
N ARG A 31 -2.24 -5.78 8.69
CA ARG A 31 -3.33 -6.63 8.18
C ARG A 31 -4.67 -6.15 8.75
N HIS A 32 -5.68 -6.03 7.90
CA HIS A 32 -7.00 -5.57 8.33
C HIS A 32 -7.96 -6.71 8.72
N TYR A 33 -7.68 -7.95 8.33
CA TYR A 33 -8.53 -9.12 8.66
C TYR A 33 -10.01 -8.87 8.35
N SER A 34 -10.32 -8.27 7.21
CA SER A 34 -11.66 -7.83 6.78
C SER A 34 -12.31 -6.75 7.66
N GLN A 35 -11.61 -6.19 8.65
CA GLN A 35 -12.06 -5.09 9.51
C GLN A 35 -11.52 -3.75 8.99
N ILE A 36 -11.78 -3.46 7.72
CA ILE A 36 -11.13 -2.32 7.03
C ILE A 36 -11.53 -1.00 7.68
N THR A 37 -12.82 -0.78 7.90
CA THR A 37 -13.35 0.48 8.44
C THR A 37 -12.84 0.77 9.85
N GLU A 38 -12.87 -0.23 10.73
CA GLU A 38 -12.41 -0.13 12.11
C GLU A 38 -10.91 0.16 12.17
N LYS A 39 -10.13 -0.60 11.40
CA LYS A 39 -8.68 -0.44 11.34
C LYS A 39 -8.28 0.91 10.77
N MET A 40 -8.94 1.35 9.71
CA MET A 40 -8.68 2.66 9.12
C MET A 40 -9.06 3.79 10.08
N ALA A 41 -10.22 3.70 10.76
CA ALA A 41 -10.64 4.71 11.73
C ALA A 41 -9.66 4.80 12.91
N ALA A 42 -9.18 3.67 13.43
CA ALA A 42 -8.19 3.61 14.49
C ALA A 42 -6.86 4.25 14.04
N LEU A 43 -6.38 3.89 12.85
CA LEU A 43 -5.15 4.43 12.27
C LEU A 43 -5.23 5.94 12.06
N LEU A 44 -6.30 6.44 11.45
CA LEU A 44 -6.49 7.88 11.24
C LEU A 44 -6.63 8.64 12.57
N THR A 45 -7.28 8.05 13.57
CA THR A 45 -7.37 8.64 14.92
C THR A 45 -5.99 8.76 15.56
N LYS A 46 -5.17 7.71 15.48
CA LYS A 46 -3.79 7.73 15.94
C LYS A 46 -2.98 8.82 15.25
N ILE A 47 -3.02 8.87 13.92
CA ILE A 47 -2.31 9.88 13.12
C ILE A 47 -2.75 11.29 13.52
N LYS A 48 -4.06 11.52 13.65
CA LYS A 48 -4.62 12.82 14.06
C LYS A 48 -4.07 13.28 15.42
N ASN A 49 -4.01 12.38 16.40
CA ASN A 49 -3.67 12.73 17.77
C ASN A 49 -2.15 12.82 18.00
N GLU A 50 -1.39 11.92 17.40
CA GLU A 50 0.04 11.75 17.71
C GLU A 50 0.95 12.44 16.69
N VAL A 51 0.57 12.45 15.40
CA VAL A 51 1.43 12.90 14.29
C VAL A 51 1.03 14.31 13.83
N VAL A 52 -0.19 14.43 13.30
CA VAL A 52 -0.67 15.65 12.65
C VAL A 52 -1.10 16.70 13.66
N LYS A 53 -1.69 16.26 14.78
CA LYS A 53 -2.26 17.15 15.80
C LYS A 53 -3.32 18.08 15.19
N LYS A 54 -3.03 19.39 15.12
CA LYS A 54 -3.95 20.42 14.59
C LYS A 54 -3.51 21.00 13.24
N GLN A 55 -2.49 20.41 12.62
CA GLN A 55 -2.00 20.92 11.34
C GLN A 55 -2.94 20.57 10.19
N PRO A 56 -3.06 21.42 9.17
CA PRO A 56 -3.81 21.08 7.97
C PRO A 56 -3.13 19.95 7.21
N VAL A 57 -3.94 19.04 6.67
CA VAL A 57 -3.46 17.86 5.94
C VAL A 57 -4.09 17.76 4.56
N GLN A 58 -3.36 17.17 3.62
CA GLN A 58 -3.90 16.59 2.40
C GLN A 58 -3.91 15.07 2.57
N LEU A 59 -5.01 14.43 2.19
CA LEU A 59 -5.15 12.98 2.26
C LEU A 59 -5.52 12.46 0.88
N ALA A 60 -4.92 11.33 0.49
CA ALA A 60 -5.32 10.56 -0.68
C ALA A 60 -5.37 9.07 -0.34
N VAL A 61 -6.28 8.36 -1.00
CA VAL A 61 -6.49 6.92 -0.83
C VAL A 61 -6.14 6.21 -2.12
N SER A 62 -5.53 5.05 -2.01
CA SER A 62 -5.21 4.11 -3.08
C SER A 62 -5.57 2.68 -2.66
N GLY A 63 -5.31 1.73 -3.55
CA GLY A 63 -5.50 0.31 -3.28
C GLY A 63 -6.86 -0.22 -3.74
N SER A 64 -6.91 -1.54 -3.97
CA SER A 64 -8.08 -2.21 -4.56
C SER A 64 -9.36 -2.08 -3.73
N ALA A 65 -9.25 -2.08 -2.39
CA ALA A 65 -10.39 -1.89 -1.48
C ALA A 65 -10.61 -0.40 -1.11
N GLY A 66 -9.70 0.50 -1.51
CA GLY A 66 -9.73 1.91 -1.13
C GLY A 66 -10.78 2.74 -1.87
N MET A 67 -11.19 2.33 -3.07
CA MET A 67 -12.08 3.12 -3.93
C MET A 67 -13.45 3.38 -3.28
N GLY A 68 -14.08 2.35 -2.73
CA GLY A 68 -15.39 2.50 -2.07
C GLY A 68 -15.32 3.46 -0.89
N ILE A 69 -14.30 3.32 -0.06
CA ILE A 69 -14.07 4.18 1.12
C ILE A 69 -13.80 5.63 0.68
N ALA A 70 -12.98 5.82 -0.34
CA ALA A 70 -12.69 7.15 -0.88
C ALA A 70 -13.97 7.85 -1.35
N GLN A 71 -14.88 7.12 -2.01
CA GLN A 71 -16.18 7.63 -2.44
C GLN A 71 -17.08 7.99 -1.26
N GLU A 72 -17.25 7.08 -0.29
CA GLU A 72 -18.09 7.28 0.89
C GLU A 72 -17.62 8.46 1.75
N CYS A 73 -16.30 8.60 1.92
CA CYS A 73 -15.70 9.65 2.75
C CYS A 73 -15.37 10.94 1.97
N ASN A 74 -15.66 10.98 0.66
CA ASN A 74 -15.27 12.08 -0.22
C ASN A 74 -13.77 12.41 -0.17
N PHE A 75 -12.94 11.37 -0.14
CA PHE A 75 -11.48 11.49 -0.21
C PHE A 75 -10.99 11.37 -1.66
N PRO A 76 -9.93 12.09 -2.04
CA PRO A 76 -9.26 11.88 -3.32
C PRO A 76 -8.78 10.43 -3.45
N PHE A 77 -9.14 9.77 -4.57
CA PHE A 77 -8.65 8.45 -4.90
C PHE A 77 -7.57 8.53 -5.98
N VAL A 78 -6.49 7.78 -5.78
CA VAL A 78 -5.38 7.66 -6.73
C VAL A 78 -5.25 6.20 -7.12
N GLN A 79 -5.28 5.94 -8.43
CA GLN A 79 -5.10 4.59 -8.93
C GLN A 79 -3.73 4.03 -8.53
N GLU A 80 -3.70 2.81 -8.05
CA GLU A 80 -2.56 2.09 -7.49
C GLU A 80 -1.32 2.10 -8.42
N VAL A 81 -1.51 1.75 -9.70
CA VAL A 81 -0.43 1.75 -10.69
C VAL A 81 0.19 3.14 -10.88
N TYR A 82 -0.64 4.18 -10.86
CA TYR A 82 -0.17 5.57 -10.95
C TYR A 82 0.59 5.99 -9.69
N ALA A 83 0.10 5.60 -8.51
CA ALA A 83 0.77 5.88 -7.23
C ALA A 83 2.14 5.20 -7.17
N THR A 84 2.21 3.91 -7.49
CA THR A 84 3.46 3.12 -7.53
C THR A 84 4.46 3.73 -8.51
N ARG A 85 4.04 4.07 -9.73
CA ARG A 85 4.91 4.71 -10.71
C ARG A 85 5.46 6.05 -10.22
N THR A 86 4.60 6.87 -9.63
CA THR A 86 4.98 8.20 -9.14
C THR A 86 6.01 8.10 -8.01
N ALA A 87 5.78 7.20 -7.06
CA ALA A 87 6.70 6.93 -5.97
C ALA A 87 8.05 6.41 -6.49
N THR A 88 8.02 5.44 -7.40
CA THR A 88 9.25 4.86 -7.98
C THR A 88 10.07 5.89 -8.71
N LYS A 89 9.46 6.72 -9.56
CA LYS A 89 10.19 7.79 -10.26
C LYS A 89 10.86 8.78 -9.31
N LYS A 90 10.27 9.01 -8.14
CA LYS A 90 10.82 9.93 -7.15
C LYS A 90 11.92 9.28 -6.31
N LEU A 91 11.73 8.04 -5.88
CA LEU A 91 12.59 7.35 -4.91
C LEU A 91 13.68 6.52 -5.58
N ILE A 92 13.39 5.94 -6.76
CA ILE A 92 14.27 5.03 -7.49
C ILE A 92 14.23 5.41 -8.99
N PRO A 93 14.77 6.60 -9.37
CA PRO A 93 14.58 7.17 -10.71
C PRO A 93 15.15 6.32 -11.87
N ASN A 94 16.06 5.40 -11.56
CA ASN A 94 16.70 4.53 -12.55
C ASN A 94 16.03 3.14 -12.64
N ALA A 95 14.89 2.92 -12.00
CA ALA A 95 14.16 1.66 -12.12
C ALA A 95 13.49 1.58 -13.50
N ASP A 96 13.69 0.47 -14.21
CA ASP A 96 13.03 0.17 -15.48
C ASP A 96 11.79 -0.69 -15.29
N VAL A 97 11.79 -1.54 -14.27
CA VAL A 97 10.73 -2.51 -13.99
C VAL A 97 10.43 -2.51 -12.50
N ILE A 98 9.15 -2.59 -12.17
CA ILE A 98 8.65 -2.81 -10.81
C ILE A 98 7.92 -4.15 -10.79
N ILE A 99 8.24 -5.00 -9.82
CA ILE A 99 7.50 -6.23 -9.55
C ILE A 99 6.78 -6.02 -8.23
N GLU A 100 5.46 -6.01 -8.28
CA GLU A 100 4.59 -5.88 -7.12
C GLU A 100 3.96 -7.23 -6.81
N LEU A 101 4.17 -7.73 -5.59
CA LEU A 101 3.56 -8.94 -5.08
C LEU A 101 2.49 -8.54 -4.06
N GLY A 102 1.24 -8.46 -4.52
CA GLY A 102 0.08 -8.19 -3.68
C GLY A 102 -0.37 -9.43 -2.90
N GLY A 103 -1.40 -9.27 -2.05
CA GLY A 103 -1.99 -10.40 -1.32
C GLY A 103 -2.62 -11.44 -2.24
N GLU A 104 -3.28 -11.00 -3.29
CA GLU A 104 -4.05 -11.84 -4.21
C GLU A 104 -3.59 -11.75 -5.67
N ASP A 105 -2.85 -10.71 -6.04
CA ASP A 105 -2.36 -10.48 -7.40
C ASP A 105 -0.85 -10.20 -7.42
N ALA A 106 -0.26 -10.39 -8.59
CA ALA A 106 1.10 -9.97 -8.88
C ALA A 106 1.09 -9.10 -10.14
N LYS A 107 1.85 -8.01 -10.12
CA LYS A 107 1.94 -7.06 -11.23
C LYS A 107 3.38 -6.82 -11.60
N ILE A 108 3.62 -6.69 -12.91
CA ILE A 108 4.89 -6.23 -13.46
C ILE A 108 4.60 -4.92 -14.19
N LEU A 109 5.23 -3.83 -13.74
CA LEU A 109 5.11 -2.52 -14.34
C LEU A 109 6.42 -2.17 -15.04
N PHE A 110 6.38 -1.96 -16.35
CA PHE A 110 7.50 -1.41 -17.09
C PHE A 110 7.38 0.11 -17.04
N VAL A 111 8.37 0.79 -16.46
CA VAL A 111 8.33 2.25 -16.23
C VAL A 111 9.19 3.05 -17.19
N SER A 112 10.05 2.36 -17.94
CA SER A 112 10.83 2.94 -19.05
C SER A 112 9.97 2.97 -20.33
N GLY A 113 9.91 4.09 -21.01
CA GLY A 113 9.12 4.28 -22.25
C GLY A 113 7.62 4.46 -21.99
N SER A 114 6.78 3.84 -22.84
CA SER A 114 5.34 3.78 -22.61
C SER A 114 5.05 2.81 -21.45
N MET A 115 4.26 3.26 -20.48
CA MET A 115 3.91 2.41 -19.35
C MET A 115 3.11 1.19 -19.80
N GLU A 116 3.67 0.00 -19.57
CA GLU A 116 3.01 -1.28 -19.77
C GLU A 116 2.83 -1.96 -18.41
N VAL A 117 1.65 -2.52 -18.18
CA VAL A 117 1.34 -3.27 -16.95
C VAL A 117 0.93 -4.67 -17.33
N ARG A 118 1.58 -5.67 -16.75
CA ARG A 118 1.19 -7.07 -16.86
C ARG A 118 0.76 -7.59 -15.50
N MET A 119 -0.37 -8.28 -15.45
CA MET A 119 -0.90 -8.89 -14.23
C MET A 119 -1.05 -10.39 -14.43
N ASN A 120 -0.88 -11.16 -13.36
CA ASN A 120 -1.24 -12.56 -13.40
C ASN A 120 -2.79 -12.67 -13.47
N GLY A 121 -3.31 -13.36 -14.47
CA GLY A 121 -4.74 -13.35 -14.80
C GLY A 121 -5.63 -14.30 -14.00
N SER A 122 -5.12 -15.25 -13.20
CA SER A 122 -6.00 -16.33 -12.71
C SER A 122 -5.50 -17.15 -11.53
N CYS A 123 -4.40 -16.83 -10.87
CA CYS A 123 -3.89 -17.72 -9.81
C CYS A 123 -3.18 -16.92 -8.72
N ALA A 124 -3.48 -17.26 -7.46
CA ALA A 124 -2.74 -16.76 -6.29
C ALA A 124 -1.27 -17.26 -6.22
N GLY A 125 -0.86 -18.12 -7.14
CA GLY A 125 0.54 -18.57 -7.26
C GLY A 125 1.48 -17.41 -7.53
N GLY A 126 2.54 -17.28 -6.71
CA GLY A 126 3.48 -16.16 -6.79
C GLY A 126 2.99 -14.86 -6.13
N THR A 127 1.98 -14.92 -5.27
CA THR A 127 1.44 -13.79 -4.51
C THR A 127 1.71 -13.94 -3.02
N GLY A 128 1.36 -12.91 -2.23
CA GLY A 128 1.43 -12.97 -0.76
C GLY A 128 0.65 -14.13 -0.16
N ALA A 129 -0.51 -14.49 -0.75
CA ALA A 129 -1.29 -15.66 -0.31
C ALA A 129 -0.50 -16.98 -0.43
N PHE A 130 0.34 -17.13 -1.46
CA PHE A 130 1.22 -18.30 -1.59
C PHE A 130 2.30 -18.30 -0.48
N ILE A 131 2.89 -17.16 -0.19
CA ILE A 131 3.87 -17.03 0.89
C ILE A 131 3.22 -17.38 2.24
N ASP A 132 2.00 -16.90 2.51
CA ASP A 132 1.26 -17.22 3.72
C ASP A 132 0.94 -18.72 3.83
N GLN A 133 0.60 -19.38 2.72
CA GLN A 133 0.39 -20.83 2.68
C GLN A 133 1.68 -21.60 3.01
N MET A 134 2.81 -21.18 2.45
CA MET A 134 4.10 -21.80 2.75
C MET A 134 4.52 -21.59 4.20
N SER A 135 4.33 -20.38 4.73
CA SER A 135 4.54 -20.05 6.15
C SER A 135 3.75 -20.99 7.04
N THR A 136 2.47 -21.18 6.75
CA THR A 136 1.59 -22.07 7.51
C THR A 136 2.03 -23.54 7.42
N LEU A 137 2.38 -24.00 6.22
CA LEU A 137 2.78 -25.38 5.98
C LEU A 137 4.08 -25.74 6.69
N LEU A 138 5.03 -24.80 6.70
CA LEU A 138 6.35 -24.98 7.30
C LEU A 138 6.41 -24.58 8.79
N HIS A 139 5.30 -24.05 9.34
CA HIS A 139 5.23 -23.48 10.68
C HIS A 139 6.27 -22.39 10.95
N LEU A 140 6.54 -21.56 9.94
CA LEU A 140 7.49 -20.44 9.98
C LEU A 140 6.74 -19.12 9.72
N SER A 141 7.25 -18.02 10.24
CA SER A 141 6.81 -16.70 9.84
C SER A 141 7.36 -16.34 8.43
N PRO A 142 6.79 -15.35 7.72
CA PRO A 142 7.34 -14.89 6.45
C PRO A 142 8.79 -14.40 6.55
N GLU A 143 9.17 -13.80 7.69
CA GLU A 143 10.55 -13.36 7.96
C GLU A 143 11.50 -14.56 8.12
N GLU A 144 11.05 -15.61 8.78
CA GLU A 144 11.83 -16.85 8.96
C GLU A 144 12.03 -17.59 7.64
N LEU A 145 11.04 -17.56 6.73
CA LEU A 145 11.19 -18.12 5.38
C LEU A 145 12.33 -17.48 4.59
N ASN A 146 12.66 -16.22 4.87
CA ASN A 146 13.74 -15.51 4.18
C ASN A 146 15.14 -15.96 4.65
N ASN A 147 15.23 -16.79 5.68
CA ASN A 147 16.47 -17.24 6.29
C ASN A 147 16.79 -18.73 6.01
N ILE A 148 15.96 -19.39 5.19
CA ILE A 148 16.21 -20.76 4.71
C ILE A 148 16.67 -20.70 3.20
#